data_144afdcbef105be7c781eeb011b75d8e
#
_entry.id   144afdcbef105be7c781eeb011b75d8e
#
_cell.length_a   1.000
_cell.length_b   1.000
_cell.length_c   1.000
_cell.angle_alpha   90.00
_cell.angle_beta   90.00
_cell.angle_gamma   90.00
#
_symmetry.space_group_name_H-M   'P 1'
#
loop_
_entity.id
_entity.type
_entity.pdbx_description
1 polymer ?
#
loop_
_entity_poly.entity_id
_entity_poly.type
_entity_poly.pdbx_seq_one_letter_code
_entity_poly.pdbx_strand_id
1 'polypeptide(L)'
;MGVTFKIEGLKDVYAAFEQLAADIGDKKAQSKVLIPAAREAMQPVLVQAQMNAPVDTGALSNTLIVEARRPTKRDMRSKYITESDTVIAAITTKAFPKKIRAAFFKENQSLYESDKKAYQQKFKALTKQLNFPYDARAIAQEFGTAKMKGHKPFLRPAMESQSQQTVRRLGEILAKRINQYRAKQK
;
A
#
# COMPACT_ATOMS: atom_id res chain seq x y z
N MET A 1 -18.40 9.26 8.17
CA MET A 1 -18.57 8.43 9.39
C MET A 1 -17.31 7.61 9.55
N GLY A 2 -16.58 7.79 10.67
CA GLY A 2 -15.45 6.95 11.01
C GLY A 2 -15.96 5.66 11.65
N VAL A 3 -15.60 4.53 11.10
CA VAL A 3 -15.94 3.23 11.70
C VAL A 3 -14.88 2.90 12.73
N THR A 4 -15.23 2.96 14.02
CA THR A 4 -14.35 2.57 15.11
C THR A 4 -14.61 1.10 15.44
N PHE A 5 -13.60 0.25 15.25
CA PHE A 5 -13.68 -1.17 15.60
C PHE A 5 -13.05 -1.41 16.98
N LYS A 6 -13.81 -2.01 17.90
CA LYS A 6 -13.29 -2.52 19.14
C LYS A 6 -13.03 -4.02 18.97
N ILE A 7 -11.79 -4.46 19.13
CA ILE A 7 -11.40 -5.87 18.98
C ILE A 7 -10.93 -6.38 20.33
N GLU A 8 -11.55 -7.45 20.79
CA GLU A 8 -11.12 -8.16 21.99
C GLU A 8 -9.83 -8.94 21.71
N GLY A 9 -8.94 -9.02 22.68
CA GLY A 9 -7.64 -9.70 22.55
C GLY A 9 -6.48 -8.87 22.02
N LEU A 10 -6.70 -7.68 21.46
CA LEU A 10 -5.62 -6.80 20.99
C LEU A 10 -4.78 -6.22 22.13
N LYS A 11 -5.32 -6.06 23.32
CA LYS A 11 -4.59 -5.52 24.48
C LYS A 11 -3.38 -6.36 24.84
N ASP A 12 -3.52 -7.68 24.87
CA ASP A 12 -2.43 -8.60 25.21
C ASP A 12 -1.36 -8.63 24.13
N VAL A 13 -1.80 -8.57 22.86
CA VAL A 13 -0.86 -8.49 21.72
C VAL A 13 -0.12 -7.16 21.70
N TYR A 14 -0.79 -6.07 22.06
CA TYR A 14 -0.18 -4.74 22.17
C TYR A 14 0.84 -4.70 23.30
N ALA A 15 0.50 -5.17 24.50
CA ALA A 15 1.42 -5.26 25.62
C ALA A 15 2.64 -6.14 25.31
N ALA A 16 2.45 -7.27 24.63
CA ALA A 16 3.53 -8.14 24.19
C ALA A 16 4.45 -7.47 23.13
N PHE A 17 3.88 -6.62 22.27
CA PHE A 17 4.64 -5.84 21.31
C PHE A 17 5.45 -4.72 21.97
N GLU A 18 4.86 -3.99 22.92
CA GLU A 18 5.54 -2.96 23.72
C GLU A 18 6.74 -3.55 24.48
N GLN A 19 6.54 -4.69 25.13
CA GLN A 19 7.62 -5.39 25.80
C GLN A 19 8.74 -5.80 24.83
N LEU A 20 8.38 -6.34 23.66
CA LEU A 20 9.35 -6.66 22.61
C LEU A 20 10.10 -5.40 22.12
N ALA A 21 9.38 -4.28 21.97
CA ALA A 21 9.97 -3.02 21.53
C ALA A 21 10.96 -2.47 22.56
N ALA A 22 10.66 -2.61 23.88
CA ALA A 22 11.61 -2.28 24.95
C ALA A 22 12.86 -3.16 24.91
N ASP A 23 12.71 -4.48 24.63
CA ASP A 23 13.81 -5.44 24.61
C ASP A 23 14.77 -5.21 23.42
N ILE A 24 14.25 -4.89 22.23
CA ILE A 24 15.05 -4.85 20.98
C ILE A 24 15.12 -3.47 20.33
N GLY A 25 14.43 -2.49 20.87
CA GLY A 25 14.27 -1.13 20.35
C GLY A 25 13.13 -1.00 19.33
N ASP A 26 12.37 0.10 19.45
CA ASP A 26 11.17 0.39 18.65
C ASP A 26 11.37 0.24 17.14
N LYS A 27 12.43 0.81 16.62
CA LYS A 27 12.71 0.76 15.17
C LYS A 27 12.87 -0.66 14.66
N LYS A 28 13.48 -1.53 15.45
CA LYS A 28 13.73 -2.92 15.10
C LYS A 28 12.45 -3.75 15.24
N ALA A 29 11.66 -3.57 16.31
CA ALA A 29 10.37 -4.19 16.51
C ALA A 29 9.41 -3.84 15.37
N GLN A 30 9.30 -2.57 15.01
CA GLN A 30 8.47 -2.12 13.89
C GLN A 30 8.91 -2.76 12.56
N SER A 31 10.20 -2.73 12.22
CA SER A 31 10.68 -3.22 10.92
C SER A 31 10.65 -4.73 10.78
N LYS A 32 10.89 -5.48 11.86
CA LYS A 32 10.98 -6.95 11.83
C LYS A 32 9.67 -7.65 12.13
N VAL A 33 8.78 -7.02 12.89
CA VAL A 33 7.54 -7.64 13.35
C VAL A 33 6.31 -6.89 12.81
N LEU A 34 6.15 -5.61 13.13
CA LEU A 34 4.89 -4.89 12.86
C LEU A 34 4.65 -4.65 11.36
N ILE A 35 5.64 -4.15 10.61
CA ILE A 35 5.48 -3.88 9.17
C ILE A 35 5.18 -5.17 8.38
N PRO A 36 5.91 -6.29 8.57
CA PRO A 36 5.57 -7.54 7.91
C PRO A 36 4.20 -8.08 8.31
N ALA A 37 3.80 -7.95 9.59
CA ALA A 37 2.47 -8.37 10.05
C ALA A 37 1.36 -7.55 9.39
N ALA A 38 1.49 -6.24 9.36
CA ALA A 38 0.52 -5.36 8.71
C ALA A 38 0.38 -5.66 7.21
N ARG A 39 1.50 -5.92 6.53
CA ARG A 39 1.48 -6.32 5.11
C ARG A 39 0.73 -7.64 4.89
N GLU A 40 0.96 -8.63 5.75
CA GLU A 40 0.30 -9.94 5.65
C GLU A 40 -1.19 -9.85 6.00
N ALA A 41 -1.55 -9.07 7.00
CA ALA A 41 -2.94 -8.86 7.40
C ALA A 41 -3.79 -8.18 6.31
N MET A 42 -3.19 -7.32 5.49
CA MET A 42 -3.86 -6.61 4.40
C MET A 42 -4.06 -7.44 3.13
N GLN A 43 -3.59 -8.69 3.07
CA GLN A 43 -3.75 -9.53 1.86
C GLN A 43 -5.21 -9.76 1.44
N PRO A 44 -6.19 -10.01 2.35
CA PRO A 44 -7.59 -10.13 1.94
C PRO A 44 -8.14 -8.87 1.26
N VAL A 45 -7.74 -7.69 1.75
CA VAL A 45 -8.12 -6.41 1.14
C VAL A 45 -7.53 -6.29 -0.27
N LEU A 46 -6.26 -6.71 -0.45
CA LEU A 46 -5.61 -6.71 -1.76
C LEU A 46 -6.37 -7.59 -2.75
N VAL A 47 -6.68 -8.83 -2.37
CA VAL A 47 -7.42 -9.78 -3.22
C VAL A 47 -8.79 -9.20 -3.59
N GLN A 48 -9.52 -8.66 -2.62
CA GLN A 48 -10.82 -8.05 -2.86
C GLN A 48 -10.71 -6.82 -3.78
N ALA A 49 -9.69 -5.97 -3.59
CA ALA A 49 -9.45 -4.82 -4.45
C ALA A 49 -9.10 -5.24 -5.89
N GLN A 50 -8.33 -6.32 -6.05
CA GLN A 50 -8.02 -6.89 -7.36
C GLN A 50 -9.26 -7.43 -8.08
N MET A 51 -10.17 -8.08 -7.33
CA MET A 51 -11.45 -8.57 -7.87
C MET A 51 -12.40 -7.44 -8.26
N ASN A 52 -12.42 -6.37 -7.47
CA ASN A 52 -13.28 -5.20 -7.71
C ASN A 52 -12.71 -4.25 -8.79
N ALA A 53 -11.40 -4.35 -9.09
CA ALA A 53 -10.74 -3.46 -10.04
C ALA A 53 -11.35 -3.60 -11.43
N PRO A 54 -11.65 -2.47 -12.12
CA PRO A 54 -12.20 -2.55 -13.47
C PRO A 54 -11.23 -3.22 -14.43
N VAL A 55 -11.75 -4.22 -15.16
CA VAL A 55 -10.97 -5.01 -16.11
C VAL A 55 -11.07 -4.38 -17.50
N ASP A 56 -9.98 -3.80 -17.95
CA ASP A 56 -9.77 -3.40 -19.34
C ASP A 56 -8.66 -4.30 -19.93
N THR A 57 -7.44 -4.12 -19.43
CA THR A 57 -6.27 -4.92 -19.82
C THR A 57 -5.75 -5.79 -18.67
N GLY A 58 -6.40 -5.77 -17.50
CA GLY A 58 -5.91 -6.38 -16.27
C GLY A 58 -4.71 -5.65 -15.61
N ALA A 59 -4.19 -4.61 -16.27
CA ALA A 59 -2.99 -3.91 -15.79
C ALA A 59 -3.17 -3.33 -14.38
N LEU A 60 -4.33 -2.74 -14.09
CA LEU A 60 -4.61 -2.16 -12.78
C LEU A 60 -4.62 -3.23 -11.69
N SER A 61 -5.39 -4.29 -11.87
CA SER A 61 -5.46 -5.41 -10.93
C SER A 61 -4.09 -6.03 -10.64
N ASN A 62 -3.31 -6.31 -11.70
CA ASN A 62 -1.99 -6.95 -11.58
C ASN A 62 -0.91 -6.08 -10.93
N THR A 63 -1.11 -4.78 -10.87
CA THR A 63 -0.15 -3.85 -10.27
C THR A 63 -0.50 -3.41 -8.86
N LEU A 64 -1.69 -3.78 -8.35
CA LEU A 64 -2.03 -3.52 -6.96
C LEU A 64 -1.12 -4.32 -6.02
N ILE A 65 -0.62 -3.64 -5.00
CA ILE A 65 0.22 -4.24 -3.96
C ILE A 65 -0.15 -3.70 -2.58
N VAL A 66 0.17 -4.45 -1.55
CA VAL A 66 0.17 -3.93 -0.17
C VAL A 66 1.50 -3.24 0.08
N GLU A 67 1.47 -1.95 0.35
CA GLU A 67 2.58 -1.20 0.92
C GLU A 67 2.37 -1.05 2.43
N ALA A 68 3.33 -1.53 3.22
CA ALA A 68 3.36 -1.30 4.66
C ALA A 68 4.71 -0.72 5.02
N ARG A 69 4.72 0.44 5.68
CA ARG A 69 5.92 1.21 6.02
C ARG A 69 5.68 2.15 7.20
N ARG A 70 6.74 2.76 7.70
CA ARG A 70 6.60 3.86 8.66
C ARG A 70 6.02 5.09 7.98
N PRO A 71 5.25 5.91 8.70
CA PRO A 71 4.81 7.21 8.21
C PRO A 71 6.00 8.10 7.88
N THR A 72 5.86 8.88 6.81
CA THR A 72 6.82 9.92 6.42
C THR A 72 6.28 11.30 6.80
N LYS A 73 7.13 12.33 6.79
CA LYS A 73 6.70 13.72 6.99
C LYS A 73 5.57 14.15 6.03
N ARG A 74 5.49 13.54 4.85
CA ARG A 74 4.42 13.80 3.88
C ARG A 74 3.10 13.18 4.33
N ASP A 75 3.14 11.98 4.88
CA ASP A 75 1.95 11.28 5.37
C ASP A 75 1.33 12.01 6.57
N MET A 76 2.17 12.60 7.45
CA MET A 76 1.74 13.40 8.61
C MET A 76 0.94 14.66 8.24
N ARG A 77 0.90 15.05 6.96
CA ARG A 77 0.03 16.14 6.47
C ARG A 77 -1.42 15.69 6.33
N SER A 78 -1.68 14.40 6.38
CA SER A 78 -3.03 13.84 6.32
C SER A 78 -3.69 13.98 7.69
N LYS A 79 -4.95 14.43 7.74
CA LYS A 79 -5.75 14.48 8.97
C LYS A 79 -6.05 13.10 9.59
N TYR A 80 -5.75 12.03 8.87
CA TYR A 80 -5.99 10.65 9.31
C TYR A 80 -4.77 9.98 9.91
N ILE A 81 -3.60 10.62 9.86
CA ILE A 81 -2.34 10.07 10.37
C ILE A 81 -1.82 11.00 11.45
N THR A 82 -1.59 10.43 12.62
CA THR A 82 -1.14 11.13 13.82
C THR A 82 0.32 10.78 14.14
N GLU A 83 0.93 11.52 15.05
CA GLU A 83 2.31 11.24 15.51
C GLU A 83 2.44 9.90 16.25
N SER A 84 1.34 9.40 16.82
CA SER A 84 1.28 8.09 17.46
C SER A 84 1.26 6.91 16.48
N ASP A 85 0.99 7.17 15.20
CA ASP A 85 0.92 6.11 14.19
C ASP A 85 2.34 5.64 13.81
N THR A 86 2.68 4.44 14.20
CA THR A 86 4.02 3.85 14.00
C THR A 86 4.18 3.15 12.66
N VAL A 87 3.09 2.64 12.09
CA VAL A 87 3.06 1.95 10.80
C VAL A 87 1.77 2.27 10.06
N ILE A 88 1.89 2.54 8.78
CA ILE A 88 0.76 2.63 7.85
C ILE A 88 0.81 1.45 6.88
N ALA A 89 -0.35 0.91 6.56
CA ALA A 89 -0.51 -0.09 5.52
C ALA A 89 -1.61 0.34 4.56
N ALA A 90 -1.33 0.27 3.27
CA ALA A 90 -2.25 0.72 2.22
C ALA A 90 -2.17 -0.20 1.01
N ILE A 91 -3.27 -0.26 0.24
CA ILE A 91 -3.24 -0.80 -1.12
C ILE A 91 -2.84 0.33 -2.05
N THR A 92 -1.82 0.08 -2.85
CA THR A 92 -1.29 1.05 -3.81
C THR A 92 -0.93 0.36 -5.11
N THR A 93 -0.62 1.13 -6.14
CA THR A 93 -0.10 0.60 -7.39
C THR A 93 1.42 0.43 -7.30
N LYS A 94 1.93 -0.65 -7.85
CA LYS A 94 3.38 -0.89 -7.94
C LYS A 94 4.04 0.25 -8.71
N ALA A 95 5.11 0.81 -8.16
CA ALA A 95 5.86 1.86 -8.83
C ALA A 95 6.50 1.36 -10.13
N PHE A 96 6.49 2.19 -11.18
CA PHE A 96 7.15 1.86 -12.44
C PHE A 96 8.63 1.56 -12.21
N PRO A 97 9.19 0.48 -12.82
CA PRO A 97 10.55 0.03 -12.53
C PRO A 97 11.59 1.12 -12.80
N LYS A 98 12.35 1.50 -11.77
CA LYS A 98 13.35 2.59 -11.85
C LYS A 98 14.38 2.37 -12.94
N LYS A 99 14.82 1.12 -13.15
CA LYS A 99 15.83 0.78 -14.19
C LYS A 99 15.29 1.08 -15.59
N ILE A 100 14.03 0.69 -15.88
CA ILE A 100 13.41 0.95 -17.20
C ILE A 100 13.20 2.44 -17.39
N ARG A 101 12.75 3.15 -16.35
CA ARG A 101 12.57 4.60 -16.39
C ARG A 101 13.89 5.34 -16.64
N ALA A 102 14.96 4.92 -15.98
CA ALA A 102 16.29 5.51 -16.16
C ALA A 102 16.86 5.25 -17.55
N ALA A 103 16.73 4.03 -18.07
CA ALA A 103 17.13 3.69 -19.44
C ALA A 103 16.36 4.54 -20.47
N PHE A 104 15.02 4.58 -20.34
CA PHE A 104 14.17 5.38 -21.21
C PHE A 104 14.53 6.88 -21.16
N PHE A 105 14.82 7.43 -19.98
CA PHE A 105 15.24 8.82 -19.83
C PHE A 105 16.58 9.05 -20.56
N LYS A 106 17.57 8.18 -20.37
CA LYS A 106 18.88 8.28 -21.00
C LYS A 106 18.78 8.27 -22.55
N GLU A 107 17.93 7.39 -23.09
CA GLU A 107 17.71 7.27 -24.53
C GLU A 107 16.93 8.46 -25.14
N ASN A 108 16.13 9.14 -24.32
CA ASN A 108 15.25 10.22 -24.79
C ASN A 108 15.55 11.55 -24.10
N GLN A 109 16.78 11.77 -23.63
CA GLN A 109 17.14 12.98 -22.91
C GLN A 109 17.00 14.22 -23.79
N SER A 110 17.48 14.19 -25.03
CA SER A 110 17.33 15.30 -25.98
C SER A 110 15.87 15.66 -26.25
N LEU A 111 14.99 14.66 -26.34
CA LEU A 111 13.57 14.88 -26.50
C LEU A 111 12.94 15.48 -25.22
N TYR A 112 13.40 15.07 -24.03
CA TYR A 112 12.94 15.66 -22.78
C TYR A 112 13.30 17.14 -22.65
N GLU A 113 14.48 17.54 -23.15
CA GLU A 113 14.96 18.92 -23.12
C GLU A 113 14.28 19.79 -24.19
N SER A 114 14.03 19.25 -25.39
CA SER A 114 13.43 19.99 -26.52
C SER A 114 11.89 20.00 -26.47
N ASP A 115 11.25 18.86 -26.23
CA ASP A 115 9.78 18.73 -26.22
C ASP A 115 9.30 17.75 -25.11
N LYS A 116 9.02 18.31 -23.94
CA LYS A 116 8.48 17.55 -22.81
C LYS A 116 7.15 16.85 -23.11
N LYS A 117 6.35 17.41 -24.02
CA LYS A 117 5.05 16.86 -24.40
C LYS A 117 5.20 15.57 -25.21
N ALA A 118 6.06 15.61 -26.20
CA ALA A 118 6.43 14.44 -27.01
C ALA A 118 7.09 13.35 -26.15
N TYR A 119 8.00 13.73 -25.23
CA TYR A 119 8.59 12.81 -24.26
C TYR A 119 7.53 12.10 -23.42
N GLN A 120 6.55 12.84 -22.87
CA GLN A 120 5.45 12.26 -22.07
C GLN A 120 4.58 11.32 -22.91
N GLN A 121 4.29 11.66 -24.16
CA GLN A 121 3.55 10.78 -25.07
C GLN A 121 4.29 9.47 -25.33
N LYS A 122 5.59 9.56 -25.60
CA LYS A 122 6.46 8.39 -25.81
C LYS A 122 6.57 7.52 -24.56
N PHE A 123 6.70 8.13 -23.39
CA PHE A 123 6.69 7.42 -22.12
C PHE A 123 5.34 6.73 -21.83
N LYS A 124 4.24 7.39 -22.16
CA LYS A 124 2.89 6.81 -22.08
C LYS A 124 2.72 5.61 -23.00
N ALA A 125 3.27 5.67 -24.22
CA ALA A 125 3.27 4.54 -25.16
C ALA A 125 4.06 3.34 -24.58
N LEU A 126 5.24 3.58 -24.01
CA LEU A 126 6.03 2.56 -23.34
C LEU A 126 5.27 1.91 -22.17
N THR A 127 4.63 2.70 -21.31
CA THR A 127 3.86 2.15 -20.19
C THR A 127 2.68 1.30 -20.66
N LYS A 128 2.04 1.69 -21.77
CA LYS A 128 0.98 0.92 -22.40
C LYS A 128 1.50 -0.40 -22.97
N GLN A 129 2.62 -0.37 -23.66
CA GLN A 129 3.28 -1.56 -24.24
C GLN A 129 3.67 -2.56 -23.14
N LEU A 130 4.16 -2.07 -22.00
CA LEU A 130 4.52 -2.89 -20.85
C LEU A 130 3.30 -3.29 -19.97
N ASN A 131 2.10 -2.95 -20.40
CA ASN A 131 0.85 -3.17 -19.64
C ASN A 131 0.92 -2.65 -18.20
N PHE A 132 1.52 -1.47 -18.01
CA PHE A 132 1.71 -0.84 -16.72
C PHE A 132 0.74 0.34 -16.55
N PRO A 133 -0.13 0.35 -15.52
CA PRO A 133 -1.09 1.43 -15.32
C PRO A 133 -0.39 2.72 -14.85
N TYR A 134 -0.99 3.83 -15.18
CA TYR A 134 -0.68 5.11 -14.54
C TYR A 134 -1.35 5.18 -13.16
N ASP A 135 -0.63 5.68 -12.14
CA ASP A 135 -1.20 5.93 -10.81
C ASP A 135 -2.46 6.81 -10.89
N ALA A 136 -2.44 7.81 -11.79
CA ALA A 136 -3.60 8.66 -12.05
C ALA A 136 -4.85 7.89 -12.52
N ARG A 137 -4.69 6.73 -13.16
CA ARG A 137 -5.82 5.90 -13.61
C ARG A 137 -6.50 5.21 -12.42
N ALA A 138 -5.72 4.72 -11.44
CA ALA A 138 -6.25 4.15 -10.21
C ALA A 138 -7.02 5.20 -9.41
N ILE A 139 -6.47 6.40 -9.27
CA ILE A 139 -7.12 7.54 -8.60
C ILE A 139 -8.41 7.94 -9.32
N ALA A 140 -8.37 8.02 -10.66
CA ALA A 140 -9.55 8.37 -11.46
C ALA A 140 -10.68 7.33 -11.33
N GLN A 141 -10.35 6.05 -11.26
CA GLN A 141 -11.35 4.99 -11.05
C GLN A 141 -11.93 5.01 -9.65
N GLU A 142 -11.13 5.31 -8.63
CA GLU A 142 -11.60 5.35 -7.24
C GLU A 142 -12.46 6.59 -6.93
N PHE A 143 -12.05 7.75 -7.42
CA PHE A 143 -12.66 9.04 -7.06
C PHE A 143 -13.47 9.70 -8.17
N GLY A 144 -13.37 9.20 -9.38
CA GLY A 144 -13.95 9.84 -10.57
C GLY A 144 -13.10 11.03 -11.05
N THR A 145 -13.48 11.54 -12.20
CA THR A 145 -12.97 12.81 -12.75
C THR A 145 -14.09 13.55 -13.43
N ALA A 146 -13.98 14.88 -13.59
CA ALA A 146 -15.00 15.70 -14.26
C ALA A 146 -15.33 15.23 -15.69
N LYS A 147 -14.43 14.47 -16.33
CA LYS A 147 -14.60 13.94 -17.69
C LYS A 147 -15.14 12.50 -17.74
N MET A 148 -15.25 11.82 -16.60
CA MET A 148 -15.74 10.44 -16.54
C MET A 148 -17.25 10.43 -16.28
N LYS A 149 -18.03 9.86 -17.20
CA LYS A 149 -19.47 9.66 -17.02
C LYS A 149 -19.84 8.60 -15.98
N GLY A 150 -18.87 7.88 -15.45
CA GLY A 150 -19.02 6.91 -14.38
C GLY A 150 -17.64 6.43 -13.91
N HIS A 151 -17.55 6.16 -12.64
CA HIS A 151 -16.38 5.53 -12.03
C HIS A 151 -16.84 4.38 -11.15
N LYS A 152 -16.01 3.37 -11.01
CA LYS A 152 -16.28 2.22 -10.15
C LYS A 152 -15.22 2.19 -9.07
N PRO A 153 -15.52 2.68 -7.85
CA PRO A 153 -14.62 2.54 -6.71
C PRO A 153 -14.33 1.07 -6.47
N PHE A 154 -13.09 0.75 -6.21
CA PHE A 154 -12.65 -0.64 -6.00
C PHE A 154 -11.87 -0.82 -4.69
N LEU A 155 -11.17 0.22 -4.23
CA LEU A 155 -10.42 0.19 -2.98
C LEU A 155 -11.33 0.35 -1.77
N ARG A 156 -12.22 1.33 -1.78
CA ARG A 156 -13.12 1.60 -0.66
C ARG A 156 -14.03 0.41 -0.34
N PRO A 157 -14.76 -0.18 -1.31
CA PRO A 157 -15.57 -1.37 -1.04
C PRO A 157 -14.74 -2.57 -0.55
N ALA A 158 -13.50 -2.73 -1.04
CA ALA A 158 -12.60 -3.77 -0.57
C ALA A 158 -12.18 -3.56 0.89
N MET A 159 -11.85 -2.32 1.27
CA MET A 159 -11.54 -1.99 2.67
C MET A 159 -12.73 -2.20 3.58
N GLU A 160 -13.91 -1.73 3.20
CA GLU A 160 -15.13 -1.84 4.00
C GLU A 160 -15.52 -3.30 4.26
N SER A 161 -15.48 -4.15 3.21
CA SER A 161 -15.85 -5.57 3.31
C SER A 161 -14.85 -6.40 4.12
N GLN A 162 -13.56 -6.04 4.11
CA GLN A 162 -12.48 -6.84 4.71
C GLN A 162 -11.93 -6.24 6.01
N SER A 163 -12.42 -5.08 6.46
CA SER A 163 -11.84 -4.35 7.61
C SER A 163 -11.78 -5.17 8.89
N GLN A 164 -12.90 -5.77 9.30
CA GLN A 164 -12.97 -6.57 10.53
C GLN A 164 -12.06 -7.79 10.48
N GLN A 165 -12.08 -8.51 9.35
CA GLN A 165 -11.22 -9.67 9.15
C GLN A 165 -9.74 -9.28 9.17
N THR A 166 -9.39 -8.16 8.55
CA THR A 166 -8.01 -7.66 8.50
C THR A 166 -7.48 -7.35 9.90
N VAL A 167 -8.29 -6.70 10.74
CA VAL A 167 -7.85 -6.36 12.10
C VAL A 167 -7.73 -7.61 12.99
N ARG A 168 -8.66 -8.56 12.88
CA ARG A 168 -8.54 -9.86 13.57
C ARG A 168 -7.27 -10.59 13.17
N ARG A 169 -7.03 -10.73 11.86
CA ARG A 169 -5.79 -11.33 11.32
C ARG A 169 -4.54 -10.61 11.78
N LEU A 170 -4.56 -9.28 11.88
CA LEU A 170 -3.39 -8.53 12.35
C LEU A 170 -3.02 -8.98 13.78
N GLY A 171 -3.99 -9.12 14.68
CA GLY A 171 -3.75 -9.60 16.04
C GLY A 171 -3.11 -11.00 16.06
N GLU A 172 -3.69 -11.96 15.33
CA GLU A 172 -3.20 -13.34 15.23
C GLU A 172 -1.76 -13.40 14.66
N ILE A 173 -1.52 -12.67 13.58
CA ILE A 173 -0.22 -12.63 12.91
C ILE A 173 0.84 -11.97 13.81
N LEU A 174 0.48 -10.89 14.51
CA LEU A 174 1.37 -10.22 15.46
C LEU A 174 1.79 -11.15 16.58
N ALA A 175 0.83 -11.81 17.24
CA ALA A 175 1.10 -12.78 18.31
C ALA A 175 2.07 -13.87 17.82
N LYS A 176 1.81 -14.46 16.65
CA LYS A 176 2.67 -15.47 16.03
C LYS A 176 4.08 -14.94 15.76
N ARG A 177 4.21 -13.76 15.18
CA ARG A 177 5.51 -13.16 14.83
C ARG A 177 6.33 -12.75 16.04
N ILE A 178 5.69 -12.22 17.08
CA ILE A 178 6.36 -11.92 18.36
C ILE A 178 6.95 -13.19 18.94
N ASN A 179 6.18 -14.27 19.02
CA ASN A 179 6.65 -15.55 19.55
C ASN A 179 7.79 -16.14 18.70
N GLN A 180 7.69 -16.10 17.39
CA GLN A 180 8.75 -16.53 16.47
C GLN A 180 10.02 -15.70 16.63
N TYR A 181 9.89 -14.40 16.85
CA TYR A 181 11.04 -13.53 17.03
C TYR A 181 11.74 -13.82 18.35
N ARG A 182 11.00 -13.99 19.44
CA ARG A 182 11.53 -14.38 20.75
C ARG A 182 12.23 -15.73 20.74
N ALA A 183 11.67 -16.71 20.01
CA ALA A 183 12.28 -18.03 19.87
C ALA A 183 13.62 -18.02 19.14
N LYS A 184 13.85 -17.06 18.24
CA LYS A 184 15.13 -16.91 17.50
C LYS A 184 16.20 -16.15 18.27
N GLN A 185 15.85 -15.54 19.40
CA GLN A 185 16.77 -14.77 20.24
C GLN A 185 17.34 -15.64 21.39
N LYS A 186 16.73 -16.78 21.65
CA LYS A 186 17.25 -17.83 22.54
C LYS A 186 18.22 -18.75 21.80
#